data_e905be3c0211cdda05716d70aeeba55e
#
_entry.id   e905be3c0211cdda05716d70aeeba55e
#
_cell.length_a   1.000
_cell.length_b   1.000
_cell.length_c   1.000
_cell.angle_alpha   90.00
_cell.angle_beta   90.00
_cell.angle_gamma   90.00
#
_symmetry.space_group_name_H-M   'P 1'
#
loop_
_entity.id
_entity.type
_entity.pdbx_description
1 polymer ?
#
loop_
_entity_poly.entity_id
_entity_poly.type
_entity_poly.pdbx_seq_one_letter_code
_entity_poly.pdbx_strand_id
1 'polypeptide(L)'
;MPIILISLLLALGLTVPAAAGPLDGPGAPQALVCSACHGFAGQSQSNTMPILAGMAPWYFKKSIQDYAAGKRTSPEMEPYAKMVLQFGVDDVAAYFGAQKRTASPVKLDPAAVERGRAAAVQCTLCHGVSGKGDPAKGVPDLTGQPPGYLSNQMRLFKEDRRSPGDAQLKVIKALMLTIPDEQLADLAAYWSSVR
;
A
#
# COMPACT_ATOMS: atom_id res chain seq x y z
N MET A 1 6.41 38.96 63.70
CA MET A 1 6.06 39.04 62.26
C MET A 1 6.41 37.68 61.58
N PRO A 2 5.50 36.89 61.20
CA PRO A 2 5.82 35.62 60.49
C PRO A 2 5.95 35.87 58.99
N ILE A 3 7.06 35.39 58.43
CA ILE A 3 7.36 35.45 56.99
C ILE A 3 6.65 34.26 56.33
N ILE A 4 5.67 34.56 55.47
CA ILE A 4 4.97 33.58 54.68
C ILE A 4 5.81 33.32 53.41
N LEU A 5 6.42 32.13 53.34
CA LEU A 5 7.07 31.62 52.11
C LEU A 5 5.99 31.08 51.16
N ILE A 6 5.72 31.82 50.10
CA ILE A 6 4.85 31.35 49.01
C ILE A 6 5.72 30.48 48.08
N SER A 7 5.52 29.17 48.18
CA SER A 7 6.12 28.20 47.25
C SER A 7 5.40 28.24 45.89
N LEU A 8 6.06 28.81 44.89
CA LEU A 8 5.57 28.83 43.51
C LEU A 8 5.84 27.46 42.88
N LEU A 9 4.82 26.61 42.84
CA LEU A 9 4.85 25.33 42.08
C LEU A 9 4.77 25.64 40.59
N LEU A 10 5.90 25.56 39.91
CA LEU A 10 5.98 25.58 38.46
C LEU A 10 5.45 24.24 37.93
N ALA A 11 4.19 24.18 37.49
CA ALA A 11 3.65 23.04 36.78
C ALA A 11 4.30 23.00 35.38
N LEU A 12 5.34 22.18 35.19
CA LEU A 12 5.79 21.78 33.86
C LEU A 12 4.68 20.97 33.19
N GLY A 13 3.87 21.61 32.36
CA GLY A 13 2.93 20.93 31.49
C GLY A 13 3.70 20.09 30.48
N LEU A 14 3.74 18.78 30.70
CA LEU A 14 4.14 17.82 29.68
C LEU A 14 3.10 17.87 28.54
N THR A 15 3.37 18.65 27.49
CA THR A 15 2.58 18.56 26.26
C THR A 15 2.90 17.26 25.57
N VAL A 16 2.09 16.23 25.79
CA VAL A 16 2.12 15.02 24.98
C VAL A 16 1.65 15.44 23.58
N PRO A 17 2.45 15.28 22.53
CA PRO A 17 1.97 15.55 21.18
C PRO A 17 0.75 14.66 20.93
N ALA A 18 -0.38 15.27 20.64
CA ALA A 18 -1.56 14.52 20.21
C ALA A 18 -1.17 13.76 18.94
N ALA A 19 -1.31 12.44 18.97
CA ALA A 19 -1.15 11.64 17.75
C ALA A 19 -2.20 12.15 16.74
N ALA A 20 -1.75 12.57 15.56
CA ALA A 20 -2.65 13.00 14.50
C ALA A 20 -3.69 11.91 14.23
N GLY A 21 -4.95 12.27 14.26
CA GLY A 21 -6.05 11.37 13.97
C GLY A 21 -6.15 11.09 12.46
N PRO A 22 -6.92 10.09 12.08
CA PRO A 22 -7.08 9.73 10.67
C PRO A 22 -7.82 10.79 9.82
N LEU A 23 -8.25 11.89 10.41
CA LEU A 23 -8.84 13.05 9.74
C LEU A 23 -7.95 14.29 9.81
N ASP A 24 -6.77 14.18 10.41
CA ASP A 24 -5.88 15.30 10.60
C ASP A 24 -4.81 15.38 9.49
N GLY A 25 -4.40 16.59 9.21
CA GLY A 25 -3.28 16.87 8.32
C GLY A 25 -3.66 17.18 6.87
N PRO A 26 -2.68 17.68 6.10
CA PRO A 26 -2.83 17.91 4.67
C PRO A 26 -3.23 16.61 3.95
N GLY A 27 -4.10 16.72 2.96
CA GLY A 27 -4.56 15.57 2.17
C GLY A 27 -5.68 14.74 2.80
N ALA A 28 -6.01 14.91 4.09
CA ALA A 28 -7.08 14.16 4.74
C ALA A 28 -8.47 14.39 4.08
N PRO A 29 -8.89 15.62 3.77
CA PRO A 29 -10.18 15.84 3.09
C PRO A 29 -10.24 15.17 1.71
N GLN A 30 -9.15 15.24 0.94
CA GLN A 30 -9.06 14.62 -0.39
C GLN A 30 -9.04 13.10 -0.30
N ALA A 31 -8.35 12.55 0.73
CA ALA A 31 -8.27 11.12 0.98
C ALA A 31 -9.62 10.48 1.37
N LEU A 32 -10.57 11.26 1.91
CA LEU A 32 -11.90 10.75 2.24
C LEU A 32 -12.64 10.18 1.02
N VAL A 33 -12.44 10.74 -0.17
CA VAL A 33 -13.05 10.21 -1.41
C VAL A 33 -12.59 8.78 -1.68
N CYS A 34 -11.34 8.46 -1.35
CA CYS A 34 -10.77 7.12 -1.54
C CYS A 34 -11.35 6.10 -0.55
N SER A 35 -11.84 6.58 0.61
CA SER A 35 -12.34 5.72 1.69
C SER A 35 -13.59 4.92 1.30
N ALA A 36 -14.36 5.39 0.31
CA ALA A 36 -15.55 4.69 -0.19
C ALA A 36 -15.23 3.26 -0.69
N CYS A 37 -14.05 3.07 -1.30
CA CYS A 37 -13.62 1.78 -1.84
C CYS A 37 -12.47 1.18 -1.03
N HIS A 38 -11.52 2.02 -0.57
CA HIS A 38 -10.31 1.57 0.12
C HIS A 38 -10.46 1.51 1.64
N GLY A 39 -11.65 1.79 2.18
CA GLY A 39 -11.94 1.80 3.61
C GLY A 39 -11.39 3.04 4.32
N PHE A 40 -11.89 3.26 5.55
CA PHE A 40 -11.49 4.40 6.36
C PHE A 40 -9.97 4.44 6.56
N ALA A 41 -9.37 5.59 6.41
CA ALA A 41 -7.92 5.80 6.46
C ALA A 41 -7.13 4.89 5.50
N GLY A 42 -7.77 4.39 4.43
CA GLY A 42 -7.16 3.48 3.47
C GLY A 42 -7.01 2.04 3.94
N GLN A 43 -7.74 1.63 4.98
CA GLN A 43 -7.70 0.29 5.55
C GLN A 43 -8.79 -0.59 4.94
N SER A 44 -8.54 -1.12 3.75
CA SER A 44 -9.49 -1.94 3.01
C SER A 44 -9.86 -3.24 3.71
N GLN A 45 -11.15 -3.58 3.67
CA GLN A 45 -11.70 -4.87 4.09
C GLN A 45 -11.98 -5.80 2.91
N SER A 46 -11.79 -5.33 1.69
CA SER A 46 -12.08 -6.05 0.46
C SER A 46 -10.96 -7.02 0.10
N ASN A 47 -11.31 -8.09 -0.61
CA ASN A 47 -10.35 -9.01 -1.21
C ASN A 47 -9.61 -8.38 -2.42
N THR A 48 -10.23 -7.44 -3.12
CA THR A 48 -9.71 -6.91 -4.39
C THR A 48 -9.30 -5.44 -4.35
N MET A 49 -9.74 -4.68 -3.36
CA MET A 49 -9.33 -3.29 -3.17
C MET A 49 -8.08 -3.21 -2.32
N PRO A 50 -6.99 -2.59 -2.78
CA PRO A 50 -5.74 -2.53 -2.01
C PRO A 50 -5.89 -1.68 -0.75
N ILE A 51 -5.06 -2.02 0.24
CA ILE A 51 -4.84 -1.21 1.44
C ILE A 51 -3.91 -0.07 1.04
N LEU A 52 -4.35 1.18 1.28
CA LEU A 52 -3.55 2.39 1.05
C LEU A 52 -2.79 2.82 2.31
N ALA A 53 -3.30 2.49 3.51
CA ALA A 53 -2.64 2.77 4.78
C ALA A 53 -1.21 2.24 4.80
N GLY A 54 -0.25 3.08 5.19
CA GLY A 54 1.17 2.75 5.23
C GLY A 54 1.80 2.46 3.86
N MET A 55 1.14 2.84 2.77
CA MET A 55 1.73 2.72 1.44
C MET A 55 2.82 3.79 1.27
N ALA A 56 3.98 3.37 0.77
CA ALA A 56 5.07 4.31 0.52
C ALA A 56 4.61 5.43 -0.44
N PRO A 57 4.80 6.73 -0.09
CA PRO A 57 4.31 7.85 -0.89
C PRO A 57 4.76 7.84 -2.34
N TRP A 58 6.01 7.44 -2.61
CA TRP A 58 6.52 7.31 -3.97
C TRP A 58 5.73 6.30 -4.80
N TYR A 59 5.35 5.15 -4.18
CA TYR A 59 4.61 4.10 -4.88
C TYR A 59 3.14 4.47 -5.10
N PHE A 60 2.53 5.17 -4.13
CA PHE A 60 1.20 5.74 -4.29
C PHE A 60 1.17 6.70 -5.49
N LYS A 61 2.08 7.68 -5.52
CA LYS A 61 2.17 8.67 -6.61
C LYS A 61 2.37 8.02 -7.97
N LYS A 62 3.34 7.09 -8.06
CA LYS A 62 3.56 6.31 -9.29
C LYS A 62 2.30 5.57 -9.72
N SER A 63 1.60 4.93 -8.80
CA SER A 63 0.38 4.19 -9.11
C SER A 63 -0.73 5.09 -9.64
N ILE A 64 -0.94 6.26 -9.03
CA ILE A 64 -1.91 7.26 -9.50
C ILE A 64 -1.54 7.76 -10.90
N GLN A 65 -0.28 8.08 -11.14
CA GLN A 65 0.19 8.50 -12.47
C GLN A 65 -0.01 7.41 -13.53
N ASP A 66 0.29 6.16 -13.19
CA ASP A 66 0.13 5.02 -14.11
C ASP A 66 -1.35 4.78 -14.46
N TYR A 67 -2.28 4.89 -13.49
CA TYR A 67 -3.71 4.79 -13.75
C TYR A 67 -4.21 5.94 -14.62
N ALA A 68 -3.86 7.17 -14.29
CA ALA A 68 -4.28 8.36 -15.04
C ALA A 68 -3.80 8.36 -16.48
N ALA A 69 -2.60 7.78 -16.72
CA ALA A 69 -1.99 7.66 -18.05
C ALA A 69 -2.40 6.38 -18.81
N GLY A 70 -3.29 5.55 -18.25
CA GLY A 70 -3.67 4.26 -18.85
C GLY A 70 -2.56 3.20 -18.85
N LYS A 71 -1.43 3.47 -18.19
CA LYS A 71 -0.32 2.51 -18.06
C LYS A 71 -0.59 1.38 -17.08
N ARG A 72 -1.63 1.51 -16.27
CA ARG A 72 -2.14 0.48 -15.37
C ARG A 72 -3.63 0.41 -15.54
N THR A 73 -4.11 -0.70 -16.10
CA THR A 73 -5.53 -0.82 -16.45
C THR A 73 -6.39 -0.99 -15.20
N SER A 74 -7.31 -0.06 -14.98
CA SER A 74 -8.43 -0.15 -14.03
C SER A 74 -9.45 0.92 -14.40
N PRO A 75 -10.57 0.54 -15.03
CA PRO A 75 -11.64 1.48 -15.36
C PRO A 75 -12.17 2.23 -14.13
N GLU A 76 -12.16 1.58 -12.96
CA GLU A 76 -12.62 2.18 -11.71
C GLU A 76 -11.64 3.25 -11.21
N MET A 77 -10.32 2.97 -11.29
CA MET A 77 -9.31 3.89 -10.73
C MET A 77 -8.93 5.04 -11.65
N GLU A 78 -9.09 4.88 -12.96
CA GLU A 78 -8.66 5.90 -13.93
C GLU A 78 -9.28 7.29 -13.67
N PRO A 79 -10.60 7.46 -13.49
CA PRO A 79 -11.19 8.75 -13.22
C PRO A 79 -10.73 9.35 -11.87
N TYR A 80 -10.64 8.53 -10.82
CA TYR A 80 -10.15 8.99 -9.52
C TYR A 80 -8.68 9.39 -9.57
N ALA A 81 -7.86 8.67 -10.31
CA ALA A 81 -6.44 9.00 -10.47
C ALA A 81 -6.26 10.37 -11.16
N LYS A 82 -7.02 10.65 -12.22
CA LYS A 82 -7.03 11.96 -12.89
C LYS A 82 -7.45 13.07 -11.93
N MET A 83 -8.47 12.82 -11.10
CA MET A 83 -8.94 13.77 -10.09
C MET A 83 -7.88 14.04 -9.01
N VAL A 84 -7.23 13.01 -8.48
CA VAL A 84 -6.19 13.15 -7.43
C VAL A 84 -4.99 13.95 -7.92
N LEU A 85 -4.60 13.80 -9.21
CA LEU A 85 -3.53 14.61 -9.80
C LEU A 85 -3.87 16.10 -9.83
N GLN A 86 -5.16 16.47 -9.90
CA GLN A 86 -5.60 17.87 -9.85
C GLN A 86 -5.66 18.42 -8.43
N PHE A 87 -5.91 17.60 -7.42
CA PHE A 87 -6.08 18.03 -6.03
C PHE A 87 -4.79 18.05 -5.20
N GLY A 88 -3.69 17.57 -5.73
CA GLY A 88 -2.42 17.48 -5.01
C GLY A 88 -2.12 16.06 -4.54
N VAL A 89 -1.54 15.27 -5.43
CA VAL A 89 -1.19 13.86 -5.17
C VAL A 89 -0.18 13.69 -4.02
N ASP A 90 0.65 14.70 -3.76
CA ASP A 90 1.69 14.64 -2.72
C ASP A 90 1.07 14.59 -1.32
N ASP A 91 0.08 15.45 -1.04
CA ASP A 91 -0.60 15.50 0.25
C ASP A 91 -1.39 14.21 0.51
N VAL A 92 -2.09 13.70 -0.50
CA VAL A 92 -2.83 12.42 -0.39
C VAL A 92 -1.87 11.24 -0.18
N ALA A 93 -0.72 11.23 -0.86
CA ALA A 93 0.30 10.21 -0.69
C ALA A 93 0.92 10.26 0.72
N ALA A 94 1.22 11.46 1.23
CA ALA A 94 1.73 11.66 2.59
C ALA A 94 0.70 11.22 3.63
N TYR A 95 -0.57 11.57 3.44
CA TYR A 95 -1.66 11.16 4.32
C TYR A 95 -1.74 9.64 4.46
N PHE A 96 -1.84 8.89 3.35
CA PHE A 96 -1.91 7.43 3.41
C PHE A 96 -0.61 6.81 3.91
N GLY A 97 0.54 7.38 3.58
CA GLY A 97 1.84 6.93 4.08
C GLY A 97 1.98 7.00 5.60
N ALA A 98 1.34 7.99 6.23
CA ALA A 98 1.33 8.19 7.68
C ALA A 98 0.33 7.28 8.42
N GLN A 99 -0.65 6.67 7.71
CA GLN A 99 -1.63 5.80 8.36
C GLN A 99 -1.00 4.47 8.78
N LYS A 100 -1.40 3.98 9.95
CA LYS A 100 -0.96 2.66 10.42
C LYS A 100 -1.61 1.56 9.59
N ARG A 101 -0.80 0.79 8.85
CA ARG A 101 -1.28 -0.37 8.12
C ARG A 101 -1.57 -1.53 9.08
N THR A 102 -2.73 -2.16 8.91
CA THR A 102 -3.00 -3.51 9.35
C THR A 102 -3.10 -4.42 8.13
N ALA A 103 -2.73 -5.68 8.26
CA ALA A 103 -2.82 -6.59 7.12
C ALA A 103 -4.28 -6.87 6.75
N SER A 104 -4.51 -7.32 5.52
CA SER A 104 -5.82 -7.70 5.03
C SER A 104 -6.52 -8.68 5.99
N PRO A 105 -7.80 -8.45 6.30
CA PRO A 105 -8.59 -9.36 7.13
C PRO A 105 -9.09 -10.59 6.36
N VAL A 106 -8.81 -10.68 5.08
CA VAL A 106 -9.26 -11.79 4.24
C VAL A 106 -8.67 -13.09 4.77
N LYS A 107 -9.55 -14.07 5.01
CA LYS A 107 -9.14 -15.40 5.46
C LYS A 107 -8.38 -16.12 4.35
N LEU A 108 -7.20 -16.62 4.68
CA LEU A 108 -6.31 -17.33 3.77
C LEU A 108 -6.42 -18.85 3.98
N ASP A 109 -6.29 -19.61 2.90
CA ASP A 109 -6.08 -21.06 2.98
C ASP A 109 -4.62 -21.33 3.39
N PRO A 110 -4.35 -21.99 4.52
CA PRO A 110 -2.98 -22.30 4.95
C PRO A 110 -2.20 -23.14 3.93
N ALA A 111 -2.86 -24.06 3.22
CA ALA A 111 -2.20 -24.86 2.20
C ALA A 111 -1.78 -24.01 0.99
N ALA A 112 -2.59 -23.04 0.58
CA ALA A 112 -2.24 -22.08 -0.47
C ALA A 112 -1.05 -21.19 -0.02
N VAL A 113 -1.02 -20.76 1.23
CA VAL A 113 0.10 -19.99 1.79
C VAL A 113 1.42 -20.77 1.70
N GLU A 114 1.42 -22.06 2.06
CA GLU A 114 2.63 -22.89 1.98
C GLU A 114 3.07 -23.16 0.54
N ARG A 115 2.15 -23.44 -0.38
CA ARG A 115 2.49 -23.55 -1.81
C ARG A 115 3.04 -22.23 -2.36
N GLY A 116 2.43 -21.10 -1.98
CA GLY A 116 2.89 -19.78 -2.35
C GLY A 116 4.27 -19.43 -1.79
N ARG A 117 4.57 -19.84 -0.56
CA ARG A 117 5.91 -19.70 0.04
C ARG A 117 6.97 -20.40 -0.80
N ALA A 118 6.73 -21.64 -1.20
CA ALA A 118 7.64 -22.39 -2.05
C ALA A 118 7.84 -21.74 -3.43
N ALA A 119 6.78 -21.19 -4.00
CA ALA A 119 6.81 -20.52 -5.30
C ALA A 119 7.46 -19.13 -5.27
N ALA A 120 7.45 -18.45 -4.11
CA ALA A 120 7.87 -17.05 -3.97
C ALA A 120 9.38 -16.83 -3.98
N VAL A 121 10.21 -17.88 -4.00
CA VAL A 121 11.67 -17.77 -3.91
C VAL A 121 12.25 -16.80 -4.93
N GLN A 122 11.79 -16.83 -6.18
CA GLN A 122 12.26 -15.91 -7.22
C GLN A 122 11.87 -14.45 -6.97
N CYS A 123 10.75 -14.20 -6.30
CA CYS A 123 10.27 -12.86 -5.97
C CYS A 123 11.17 -12.19 -4.91
N THR A 124 11.77 -12.99 -4.02
CA THR A 124 12.63 -12.48 -2.94
C THR A 124 13.91 -11.82 -3.45
N LEU A 125 14.34 -12.11 -4.67
CA LEU A 125 15.52 -11.49 -5.28
C LEU A 125 15.38 -9.96 -5.39
N CYS A 126 14.18 -9.47 -5.64
CA CYS A 126 13.88 -8.05 -5.73
C CYS A 126 13.15 -7.54 -4.49
N HIS A 127 12.11 -8.26 -4.05
CA HIS A 127 11.27 -7.83 -2.92
C HIS A 127 11.87 -8.14 -1.53
N GLY A 128 13.01 -8.83 -1.48
CA GLY A 128 13.63 -9.30 -0.24
C GLY A 128 12.85 -10.44 0.40
N VAL A 129 13.49 -11.15 1.33
CA VAL A 129 12.87 -12.27 2.07
C VAL A 129 11.67 -11.82 2.92
N SER A 130 11.68 -10.56 3.35
CA SER A 130 10.57 -9.95 4.10
C SER A 130 9.42 -9.46 3.22
N GLY A 131 9.58 -9.39 1.90
CA GLY A 131 8.60 -8.85 0.96
C GLY A 131 8.44 -7.32 0.99
N LYS A 132 9.25 -6.60 1.78
CA LYS A 132 9.14 -5.14 1.96
C LYS A 132 9.62 -4.34 0.76
N GLY A 133 10.32 -4.98 -0.18
CA GLY A 133 10.86 -4.32 -1.35
C GLY A 133 12.06 -3.44 -1.05
N ASP A 134 12.39 -2.58 -2.02
CA ASP A 134 13.51 -1.64 -1.94
C ASP A 134 13.09 -0.31 -2.64
N PRO A 135 12.73 0.73 -1.87
CA PRO A 135 12.31 2.01 -2.44
C PRO A 135 13.38 2.67 -3.31
N ALA A 136 14.66 2.48 -3.01
CA ALA A 136 15.76 3.05 -3.80
C ALA A 136 15.85 2.43 -5.20
N LYS A 137 15.36 1.20 -5.36
CA LYS A 137 15.27 0.50 -6.64
C LYS A 137 13.87 0.53 -7.27
N GLY A 138 12.93 1.26 -6.67
CA GLY A 138 11.55 1.31 -7.15
C GLY A 138 10.79 -0.02 -6.96
N VAL A 139 11.19 -0.85 -6.00
CA VAL A 139 10.56 -2.15 -5.71
C VAL A 139 9.58 -1.99 -4.53
N PRO A 140 8.26 -2.19 -4.75
CA PRO A 140 7.27 -1.96 -3.70
C PRO A 140 7.18 -3.08 -2.67
N ASP A 141 6.62 -2.73 -1.50
CA ASP A 141 6.19 -3.66 -0.46
C ASP A 141 4.97 -4.48 -0.94
N LEU A 142 5.05 -5.80 -0.86
CA LEU A 142 3.98 -6.74 -1.24
C LEU A 142 3.14 -7.20 -0.04
N THR A 143 3.62 -6.96 1.19
CA THR A 143 3.15 -7.66 2.39
C THR A 143 1.77 -7.19 2.84
N GLY A 144 0.95 -8.14 3.32
CA GLY A 144 -0.32 -7.85 3.98
C GLY A 144 -1.40 -7.26 3.08
N GLN A 145 -1.18 -7.11 1.79
CA GLN A 145 -2.18 -6.67 0.84
C GLN A 145 -3.23 -7.77 0.58
N PRO A 146 -4.47 -7.41 0.19
CA PRO A 146 -5.50 -8.39 -0.13
C PRO A 146 -5.06 -9.37 -1.22
N PRO A 147 -5.31 -10.70 -1.05
CA PRO A 147 -4.80 -11.69 -1.98
C PRO A 147 -5.40 -11.58 -3.39
N GLY A 148 -6.68 -11.22 -3.51
CA GLY A 148 -7.29 -10.99 -4.83
C GLY A 148 -6.70 -9.78 -5.55
N TYR A 149 -6.35 -8.71 -4.81
CA TYR A 149 -5.61 -7.59 -5.38
C TYR A 149 -4.23 -8.01 -5.89
N LEU A 150 -3.45 -8.73 -5.09
CA LEU A 150 -2.11 -9.19 -5.48
C LEU A 150 -2.15 -10.10 -6.70
N SER A 151 -3.06 -11.09 -6.71
CA SER A 151 -3.26 -11.99 -7.84
C SER A 151 -3.62 -11.23 -9.12
N ASN A 152 -4.55 -10.27 -9.03
CA ASN A 152 -4.92 -9.44 -10.17
C ASN A 152 -3.74 -8.61 -10.70
N GLN A 153 -2.93 -8.03 -9.80
CA GLN A 153 -1.76 -7.25 -10.23
C GLN A 153 -0.69 -8.09 -10.93
N MET A 154 -0.46 -9.31 -10.47
CA MET A 154 0.43 -10.27 -11.15
C MET A 154 -0.11 -10.63 -12.53
N ARG A 155 -1.42 -10.88 -12.67
CA ARG A 155 -2.07 -11.15 -13.96
C ARG A 155 -1.92 -9.97 -14.93
N LEU A 156 -2.14 -8.73 -14.47
CA LEU A 156 -1.96 -7.53 -15.30
C LEU A 156 -0.53 -7.38 -15.83
N PHE A 157 0.48 -7.76 -15.05
CA PHE A 157 1.87 -7.81 -15.54
C PHE A 157 2.06 -8.89 -16.61
N LYS A 158 1.50 -10.08 -16.38
CA LYS A 158 1.55 -11.21 -17.31
C LYS A 158 0.89 -10.89 -18.66
N GLU A 159 -0.23 -10.16 -18.62
CA GLU A 159 -1.01 -9.74 -19.80
C GLU A 159 -0.49 -8.47 -20.48
N ASP A 160 0.63 -7.91 -20.02
CA ASP A 160 1.17 -6.60 -20.44
C ASP A 160 0.16 -5.42 -20.31
N ARG A 161 -0.76 -5.52 -19.38
CA ARG A 161 -1.77 -4.49 -19.07
C ARG A 161 -1.38 -3.59 -17.90
N ARG A 162 -0.17 -3.80 -17.37
CA ARG A 162 0.44 -2.95 -16.35
C ARG A 162 1.81 -2.52 -16.83
N SER A 163 2.02 -1.20 -16.94
CA SER A 163 3.24 -0.56 -17.46
C SER A 163 3.68 -1.15 -18.83
N PRO A 164 2.80 -1.15 -19.84
CA PRO A 164 3.13 -1.71 -21.16
C PRO A 164 4.34 -0.97 -21.75
N GLY A 165 5.25 -1.74 -22.36
CA GLY A 165 6.45 -1.21 -23.00
C GLY A 165 7.54 -0.71 -22.03
N ASP A 166 7.36 -0.78 -20.72
CA ASP A 166 8.37 -0.38 -19.74
C ASP A 166 9.58 -1.33 -19.77
N ALA A 167 10.73 -0.81 -20.18
CA ALA A 167 11.95 -1.61 -20.33
C ALA A 167 12.50 -2.14 -18.99
N GLN A 168 12.29 -1.40 -17.89
CA GLN A 168 12.76 -1.80 -16.56
C GLN A 168 11.96 -2.99 -16.01
N LEU A 169 10.71 -3.14 -16.45
CA LEU A 169 9.82 -4.22 -16.01
C LEU A 169 9.86 -5.46 -16.93
N LYS A 170 10.69 -5.47 -18.00
CA LYS A 170 10.80 -6.64 -18.89
C LYS A 170 11.14 -7.93 -18.17
N VAL A 171 12.05 -7.87 -17.18
CA VAL A 171 12.44 -9.04 -16.40
C VAL A 171 11.27 -9.57 -15.57
N ILE A 172 10.49 -8.67 -14.93
CA ILE A 172 9.31 -9.03 -14.14
C ILE A 172 8.25 -9.66 -15.03
N LYS A 173 7.97 -9.08 -16.20
CA LYS A 173 6.99 -9.61 -17.15
C LYS A 173 7.40 -10.96 -17.69
N ALA A 174 8.68 -11.13 -18.05
CA ALA A 174 9.21 -12.42 -18.47
C ALA A 174 9.05 -13.49 -17.36
N LEU A 175 9.36 -13.14 -16.12
CA LEU A 175 9.12 -14.01 -14.97
C LEU A 175 7.64 -14.36 -14.80
N MET A 176 6.74 -13.38 -14.90
CA MET A 176 5.29 -13.62 -14.77
C MET A 176 4.77 -14.59 -15.84
N LEU A 177 5.32 -14.58 -17.05
CA LEU A 177 4.95 -15.51 -18.12
C LEU A 177 5.31 -16.96 -17.80
N THR A 178 6.32 -17.22 -16.98
CA THR A 178 6.72 -18.57 -16.56
C THR A 178 5.86 -19.14 -15.44
N ILE A 179 5.07 -18.31 -14.75
CA ILE A 179 4.24 -18.72 -13.60
C ILE A 179 2.87 -19.18 -14.12
N PRO A 180 2.43 -20.40 -13.82
CA PRO A 180 1.08 -20.87 -14.12
C PRO A 180 0.01 -20.00 -13.44
N ASP A 181 -1.15 -19.85 -14.07
CA ASP A 181 -2.21 -18.96 -13.55
C ASP A 181 -2.76 -19.42 -12.20
N GLU A 182 -2.86 -20.73 -11.98
CA GLU A 182 -3.25 -21.32 -10.70
C GLU A 182 -2.28 -20.98 -9.56
N GLN A 183 -1.00 -20.79 -9.88
CA GLN A 183 0.02 -20.44 -8.88
C GLN A 183 -0.04 -18.96 -8.45
N LEU A 184 -0.66 -18.08 -9.24
CA LEU A 184 -0.83 -16.66 -8.89
C LEU A 184 -1.65 -16.48 -7.61
N ALA A 185 -2.65 -17.34 -7.39
CA ALA A 185 -3.46 -17.30 -6.17
C ALA A 185 -2.66 -17.74 -4.94
N ASP A 186 -1.82 -18.77 -5.06
CA ASP A 186 -0.96 -19.24 -3.98
C ASP A 186 0.10 -18.20 -3.61
N LEU A 187 0.76 -17.59 -4.59
CA LEU A 187 1.70 -16.48 -4.38
C LEU A 187 1.03 -15.30 -3.68
N ALA A 188 -0.17 -14.95 -4.11
CA ALA A 188 -0.95 -13.87 -3.51
C ALA A 188 -1.34 -14.19 -2.06
N ALA A 189 -1.72 -15.42 -1.75
CA ALA A 189 -2.00 -15.88 -0.39
C ALA A 189 -0.76 -15.77 0.50
N TYR A 190 0.40 -16.20 0.02
CA TYR A 190 1.67 -16.09 0.74
C TYR A 190 2.01 -14.62 1.06
N TRP A 191 2.08 -13.73 0.07
CA TRP A 191 2.45 -12.33 0.32
C TRP A 191 1.40 -11.59 1.16
N SER A 192 0.13 -11.97 1.07
CA SER A 192 -0.92 -11.47 1.95
C SER A 192 -0.73 -11.92 3.41
N SER A 193 -0.13 -13.07 3.65
CA SER A 193 0.12 -13.62 5.00
C SER A 193 1.33 -13.00 5.69
N VAL A 194 2.29 -12.44 4.95
CA VAL A 194 3.51 -11.82 5.50
C VAL A 194 3.16 -10.49 6.19
N ARG A 195 3.75 -10.25 7.38
CA ARG A 195 3.45 -9.09 8.25
C ARG A 195 4.64 -8.13 8.34
#